data_44b0d4235aec400ddb6aa2ad360c4679
#
_entry.id   44b0d4235aec400ddb6aa2ad360c4679
#
_cell.length_a   1.000
_cell.length_b   1.000
_cell.length_c   1.000
_cell.angle_alpha   90.00
_cell.angle_beta   90.00
_cell.angle_gamma   90.00
#
_symmetry.space_group_name_H-M   'P 1'
#
loop_
_entity.id
_entity.type
_entity.pdbx_description
1 polymer ?
#
loop_
_entity_poly.entity_id
_entity_poly.type
_entity_poly.pdbx_seq_one_letter_code
_entity_poly.pdbx_strand_id
1 'polypeptide(L)'
;MELSPSIELKVFVPARDFALSVEFYREVGFVAEPLGDGLVCFRHGERCAFLLQDSYEQALAHNLMLHLWVEDADAWWRRLDAADLAGRFAARLGVPEDRPWGMRDFTLHDPGGVLWRIGHDLPD
;
A
#
# COMPACT_ATOMS: atom_id res chain seq x y z
N MET A 1 0.60 33.63 14.26
CA MET A 1 1.86 32.93 14.00
C MET A 1 1.69 31.86 12.96
N GLU A 2 2.52 31.87 11.94
CA GLU A 2 2.49 30.86 10.92
C GLU A 2 3.37 29.67 11.31
N LEU A 3 2.87 28.47 11.04
CA LEU A 3 3.67 27.27 11.18
C LEU A 3 4.59 27.11 9.96
N SER A 4 5.74 26.50 10.18
CA SER A 4 6.58 26.09 9.09
C SER A 4 5.79 25.13 8.17
N PRO A 5 5.97 25.21 6.85
CA PRO A 5 5.28 24.28 5.94
C PRO A 5 5.64 22.84 6.24
N SER A 6 4.65 21.97 6.13
CA SER A 6 4.91 20.53 6.16
C SER A 6 5.53 20.11 4.82
N ILE A 7 6.42 19.14 4.86
CA ILE A 7 7.07 18.62 3.65
C ILE A 7 6.37 17.35 3.18
N GLU A 8 6.16 16.41 4.09
CA GLU A 8 5.61 15.13 3.72
C GLU A 8 5.10 14.40 4.97
N LEU A 9 4.05 13.63 4.79
CA LEU A 9 3.57 12.70 5.80
C LEU A 9 3.92 11.28 5.37
N LYS A 10 4.57 10.52 6.22
CA LYS A 10 4.85 9.11 5.98
C LYS A 10 4.33 8.28 7.14
N VAL A 11 3.80 7.10 6.82
CA VAL A 11 3.39 6.10 7.81
C VAL A 11 4.41 4.97 7.84
N PHE A 12 4.64 4.41 9.02
CA PHE A 12 5.45 3.20 9.16
C PHE A 12 4.56 1.98 8.97
N VAL A 13 4.95 1.10 8.06
CA VAL A 13 4.24 -0.14 7.77
C VAL A 13 5.08 -1.31 8.29
N PRO A 14 4.55 -2.12 9.21
CA PRO A 14 5.30 -3.24 9.76
C PRO A 14 5.41 -4.39 8.77
N ALA A 15 6.54 -5.10 8.79
CA ALA A 15 6.75 -6.27 7.96
C ALA A 15 7.13 -7.47 8.84
N ARG A 16 6.37 -8.56 8.69
CA ARG A 16 6.69 -9.83 9.37
C ARG A 16 7.87 -10.51 8.71
N ASP A 17 7.89 -10.53 7.38
CA ASP A 17 9.00 -11.01 6.57
C ASP A 17 9.45 -9.82 5.72
N PHE A 18 10.52 -9.17 6.15
CA PHE A 18 10.95 -7.91 5.55
C PHE A 18 11.34 -8.08 4.08
N ALA A 19 12.18 -9.07 3.78
CA ALA A 19 12.65 -9.30 2.42
C ALA A 19 11.49 -9.60 1.46
N LEU A 20 10.56 -10.45 1.89
CA LEU A 20 9.36 -10.78 1.11
C LEU A 20 8.50 -9.54 0.88
N SER A 21 8.30 -8.73 1.91
CA SER A 21 7.49 -7.51 1.82
C SER A 21 8.13 -6.48 0.91
N VAL A 22 9.45 -6.35 0.91
CA VAL A 22 10.17 -5.47 -0.03
C VAL A 22 9.87 -5.88 -1.47
N GLU A 23 9.99 -7.16 -1.79
CA GLU A 23 9.69 -7.65 -3.14
C GLU A 23 8.22 -7.49 -3.49
N PHE A 24 7.33 -7.71 -2.53
CA PHE A 24 5.90 -7.50 -2.73
C PHE A 24 5.60 -6.06 -3.17
N TYR A 25 6.11 -5.07 -2.44
CA TYR A 25 5.81 -3.66 -2.76
C TYR A 25 6.46 -3.21 -4.08
N ARG A 26 7.58 -3.80 -4.45
CA ARG A 26 8.15 -3.57 -5.79
C ARG A 26 7.23 -4.10 -6.88
N GLU A 27 6.67 -5.27 -6.69
CA GLU A 27 5.72 -5.85 -7.65
C GLU A 27 4.43 -5.06 -7.74
N VAL A 28 3.97 -4.48 -6.63
CA VAL A 28 2.82 -3.57 -6.62
C VAL A 28 3.09 -2.33 -7.47
N GLY A 29 4.34 -1.89 -7.55
CA GLY A 29 4.73 -0.76 -8.39
C GLY A 29 5.38 0.38 -7.65
N PHE A 30 5.69 0.21 -6.36
CA PHE A 30 6.42 1.22 -5.60
C PHE A 30 7.92 1.12 -5.86
N VAL A 31 8.59 2.25 -5.86
CA VAL A 31 10.03 2.34 -6.00
C VAL A 31 10.67 2.33 -4.62
N ALA A 32 11.61 1.42 -4.40
CA ALA A 32 12.28 1.23 -3.12
C ALA A 32 13.52 2.11 -3.00
N GLU A 33 13.66 2.76 -1.85
CA GLU A 33 14.85 3.48 -1.43
C GLU A 33 15.29 2.93 -0.08
N PRO A 34 16.29 2.03 -0.05
CA PRO A 34 16.78 1.50 1.22
C PRO A 34 17.42 2.59 2.07
N LEU A 35 17.05 2.63 3.35
CA LEU A 35 17.58 3.62 4.30
C LEU A 35 18.52 2.98 5.34
N GLY A 36 18.72 1.64 5.28
CA GLY A 36 19.52 0.92 6.28
C GLY A 36 18.70 0.58 7.53
N ASP A 37 19.29 -0.23 8.39
CA ASP A 37 18.71 -0.59 9.70
C ASP A 37 17.27 -1.14 9.63
N GLY A 38 16.98 -1.96 8.60
CA GLY A 38 15.65 -2.56 8.46
C GLY A 38 14.58 -1.56 8.08
N LEU A 39 14.92 -0.57 7.26
CA LEU A 39 14.00 0.48 6.83
C LEU A 39 14.14 0.74 5.34
N VAL A 40 13.02 0.76 4.63
CA VAL A 40 12.95 1.09 3.21
C VAL A 40 11.85 2.13 3.01
N CYS A 41 12.17 3.21 2.31
CA CYS A 41 11.16 4.17 1.85
C CYS A 41 10.64 3.72 0.49
N PHE A 42 9.33 3.57 0.38
CA PHE A 42 8.67 3.25 -0.88
C PHE A 42 7.92 4.46 -1.41
N ARG A 43 8.06 4.72 -2.71
CA ARG A 43 7.38 5.83 -3.38
C ARG A 43 6.65 5.38 -4.62
N HIS A 44 5.51 6.02 -4.88
CA HIS A 44 4.81 5.93 -6.15
C HIS A 44 4.43 7.35 -6.58
N GLY A 45 5.02 7.82 -7.68
CA GLY A 45 4.86 9.21 -8.08
C GLY A 45 5.50 10.17 -7.08
N GLU A 46 5.02 11.41 -7.07
CA GLU A 46 5.60 12.48 -6.24
C GLU A 46 4.95 12.64 -4.87
N ARG A 47 3.75 12.07 -4.69
CA ARG A 47 2.92 12.37 -3.53
C ARG A 47 2.65 11.19 -2.61
N CYS A 48 3.02 10.00 -3.02
CA CYS A 48 2.69 8.79 -2.26
C CYS A 48 3.96 8.12 -1.78
N ALA A 49 4.11 8.01 -0.47
CA ALA A 49 5.26 7.36 0.14
C ALA A 49 4.89 6.74 1.47
N PHE A 50 5.62 5.71 1.85
CA PHE A 50 5.54 5.11 3.18
C PHE A 50 6.89 4.47 3.53
N LEU A 51 7.04 4.12 4.79
CA LEU A 51 8.26 3.50 5.31
C LEU A 51 7.95 2.06 5.71
N LEU A 52 8.58 1.09 5.05
CA LEU A 52 8.47 -0.30 5.44
C LEU A 52 9.53 -0.60 6.50
N GLN A 53 9.12 -1.20 7.60
CA GLN A 53 9.95 -1.40 8.77
C GLN A 53 10.08 -2.89 9.09
N ASP A 54 11.30 -3.35 9.35
CA ASP A 54 11.57 -4.71 9.81
C ASP A 54 11.24 -4.82 11.30
N SER A 55 9.96 -4.76 11.60
CA SER A 55 9.40 -4.88 12.94
C SER A 55 7.95 -5.29 12.78
N TYR A 56 7.48 -6.19 13.62
CA TYR A 56 6.13 -6.72 13.43
C TYR A 56 5.41 -6.95 14.75
N GLU A 57 4.18 -6.43 14.79
CA GLU A 57 3.21 -6.74 15.82
C GLU A 57 1.87 -7.01 15.11
N GLN A 58 1.36 -8.21 15.24
CA GLN A 58 0.18 -8.65 14.51
C GLN A 58 -1.04 -7.77 14.76
N ALA A 59 -1.29 -7.39 16.00
CA ALA A 59 -2.43 -6.56 16.35
C ALA A 59 -2.37 -5.20 15.63
N LEU A 60 -1.18 -4.60 15.54
CA LEU A 60 -1.00 -3.35 14.81
C LEU A 60 -1.17 -3.54 13.31
N ALA A 61 -0.52 -4.55 12.74
CA ALA A 61 -0.57 -4.81 11.30
C ALA A 61 -2.00 -5.08 10.83
N HIS A 62 -2.76 -5.88 11.58
CA HIS A 62 -4.12 -6.25 11.19
C HIS A 62 -5.14 -5.12 11.40
N ASN A 63 -4.75 -4.04 12.06
CA ASN A 63 -5.61 -2.86 12.24
C ASN A 63 -5.13 -1.64 11.46
N LEU A 64 -4.02 -1.75 10.75
CA LEU A 64 -3.51 -0.65 9.93
C LEU A 64 -4.15 -0.68 8.56
N MET A 65 -4.69 0.45 8.14
CA MET A 65 -5.30 0.61 6.83
C MET A 65 -4.72 1.84 6.15
N LEU A 66 -4.33 1.67 4.87
CA LEU A 66 -3.88 2.76 4.03
C LEU A 66 -4.83 2.92 2.86
N HIS A 67 -5.03 4.15 2.44
CA HIS A 67 -5.90 4.46 1.30
C HIS A 67 -5.07 5.11 0.21
N LEU A 68 -4.92 4.44 -0.91
CA LEU A 68 -4.22 4.96 -2.08
C LEU A 68 -5.26 5.38 -3.12
N TRP A 69 -5.36 6.67 -3.39
CA TRP A 69 -6.21 7.19 -4.44
C TRP A 69 -5.45 7.17 -5.75
N VAL A 70 -6.09 6.61 -6.77
CA VAL A 70 -5.53 6.45 -8.11
C VAL A 70 -6.52 7.00 -9.14
N GLU A 71 -6.07 7.19 -10.36
CA GLU A 71 -6.96 7.66 -11.42
C GLU A 71 -7.88 6.56 -11.95
N ASP A 72 -7.40 5.31 -11.97
CA ASP A 72 -8.16 4.18 -12.52
C ASP A 72 -7.88 2.92 -11.69
N ALA A 73 -8.78 2.61 -10.77
CA ALA A 73 -8.65 1.46 -9.90
C ALA A 73 -8.71 0.13 -10.67
N ASP A 74 -9.50 0.05 -11.74
CA ASP A 74 -9.60 -1.17 -12.53
C ASP A 74 -8.29 -1.49 -13.25
N ALA A 75 -7.59 -0.46 -13.74
CA ALA A 75 -6.29 -0.64 -14.37
C ALA A 75 -5.24 -1.14 -13.35
N TRP A 76 -5.26 -0.59 -12.15
CA TRP A 76 -4.40 -1.07 -11.07
C TRP A 76 -4.70 -2.52 -10.73
N TRP A 77 -5.97 -2.85 -10.59
CA TRP A 77 -6.39 -4.20 -10.25
C TRP A 77 -5.95 -5.22 -11.31
N ARG A 78 -6.15 -4.91 -12.60
CA ARG A 78 -5.74 -5.82 -13.69
C ARG A 78 -4.25 -6.11 -13.65
N ARG A 79 -3.44 -5.10 -13.35
CA ARG A 79 -1.99 -5.29 -13.23
C ARG A 79 -1.64 -6.19 -12.05
N LEU A 80 -2.24 -5.95 -10.89
CA LEU A 80 -1.96 -6.71 -9.67
C LEU A 80 -2.46 -8.15 -9.78
N ASP A 81 -3.62 -8.34 -10.40
CA ASP A 81 -4.17 -9.67 -10.64
C ASP A 81 -3.24 -10.49 -11.56
N ALA A 82 -2.74 -9.87 -12.61
CA ALA A 82 -1.81 -10.53 -13.54
C ALA A 82 -0.47 -10.90 -12.89
N ALA A 83 -0.07 -10.22 -11.83
CA ALA A 83 1.20 -10.47 -11.12
C ALA A 83 1.12 -11.66 -10.15
N ASP A 84 -0.05 -12.24 -9.94
CA ASP A 84 -0.26 -13.37 -9.02
C ASP A 84 0.29 -13.11 -7.62
N LEU A 85 -0.09 -11.98 -7.05
CA LEU A 85 0.40 -11.58 -5.74
C LEU A 85 0.02 -12.55 -4.63
N ALA A 86 -1.20 -13.11 -4.70
CA ALA A 86 -1.68 -14.05 -3.69
C ALA A 86 -0.84 -15.33 -3.68
N GLY A 87 -0.50 -15.88 -4.86
CA GLY A 87 0.28 -17.09 -4.98
C GLY A 87 1.75 -16.91 -4.63
N ARG A 88 2.29 -15.71 -4.86
CA ARG A 88 3.72 -15.44 -4.68
C ARG A 88 4.09 -14.91 -3.31
N PHE A 89 3.17 -14.18 -2.63
CA PHE A 89 3.52 -13.39 -1.46
C PHE A 89 2.61 -13.61 -0.24
N ALA A 90 1.74 -14.59 -0.27
CA ALA A 90 0.74 -14.78 0.79
C ALA A 90 -0.14 -13.51 0.99
N ALA A 91 -0.34 -12.75 -0.07
CA ALA A 91 -1.19 -11.57 -0.08
C ALA A 91 -2.62 -11.95 -0.45
N ARG A 92 -3.56 -11.04 -0.24
CA ARG A 92 -4.96 -11.25 -0.66
C ARG A 92 -5.41 -10.06 -1.49
N LEU A 93 -5.98 -10.34 -2.65
CA LEU A 93 -6.46 -9.32 -3.58
C LEU A 93 -7.97 -9.47 -3.74
N GLY A 94 -8.73 -8.43 -3.36
CA GLY A 94 -10.16 -8.35 -3.61
C GLY A 94 -10.44 -7.87 -5.03
N VAL A 95 -11.72 -7.74 -5.38
CA VAL A 95 -12.13 -7.23 -6.70
C VAL A 95 -12.69 -5.83 -6.57
N PRO A 96 -12.57 -4.99 -7.62
CA PRO A 96 -13.16 -3.65 -7.57
C PRO A 96 -14.67 -3.67 -7.41
N GLU A 97 -15.17 -2.82 -6.53
CA GLU A 97 -16.60 -2.65 -6.28
C GLU A 97 -16.91 -1.18 -6.08
N ASP A 98 -18.10 -0.78 -6.51
CA ASP A 98 -18.63 0.55 -6.23
C ASP A 98 -19.13 0.58 -4.79
N ARG A 99 -18.66 1.55 -4.02
CA ARG A 99 -18.99 1.67 -2.60
C ARG A 99 -20.04 2.75 -2.35
N PRO A 100 -20.85 2.60 -1.29
CA PRO A 100 -21.88 3.61 -0.97
C PRO A 100 -21.33 5.00 -0.67
N TRP A 101 -20.04 5.10 -0.33
CA TRP A 101 -19.42 6.41 -0.04
C TRP A 101 -18.84 7.10 -1.27
N GLY A 102 -19.21 6.68 -2.49
CA GLY A 102 -18.87 7.39 -3.73
C GLY A 102 -17.53 7.01 -4.33
N MET A 103 -17.00 5.87 -3.99
CA MET A 103 -15.74 5.38 -4.53
C MET A 103 -15.88 4.01 -5.18
N ARG A 104 -15.02 3.76 -6.15
CA ARG A 104 -14.78 2.41 -6.65
C ARG A 104 -13.40 1.98 -6.17
N ASP A 105 -13.35 0.96 -5.34
CA ASP A 105 -12.09 0.48 -4.78
C ASP A 105 -12.02 -1.03 -4.71
N PHE A 106 -10.82 -1.52 -4.49
CA PHE A 106 -10.56 -2.91 -4.13
C PHE A 106 -9.62 -2.94 -2.93
N THR A 107 -9.61 -4.08 -2.26
CA THR A 107 -8.73 -4.30 -1.10
C THR A 107 -7.53 -5.14 -1.50
N LEU A 108 -6.39 -4.83 -0.89
CA LEU A 108 -5.16 -5.59 -1.01
C LEU A 108 -4.59 -5.76 0.39
N HIS A 109 -4.44 -7.01 0.85
CA HIS A 109 -3.75 -7.28 2.09
C HIS A 109 -2.32 -7.69 1.77
N ASP A 110 -1.35 -6.99 2.36
CA ASP A 110 0.05 -7.32 2.17
C ASP A 110 0.43 -8.61 2.90
N PRO A 111 1.66 -9.12 2.75
CA PRO A 111 2.07 -10.37 3.40
C PRO A 111 1.98 -10.35 4.92
N GLY A 112 2.04 -9.17 5.55
CA GLY A 112 1.90 -9.01 7.00
C GLY A 112 0.47 -8.80 7.47
N GLY A 113 -0.49 -8.66 6.56
CA GLY A 113 -1.89 -8.45 6.88
C GLY A 113 -2.32 -6.98 6.92
N VAL A 114 -1.48 -6.06 6.50
CA VAL A 114 -1.82 -4.64 6.40
C VAL A 114 -2.80 -4.44 5.23
N LEU A 115 -3.86 -3.70 5.48
CA LEU A 115 -4.92 -3.47 4.50
C LEU A 115 -4.67 -2.21 3.69
N TRP A 116 -4.65 -2.37 2.38
CA TRP A 116 -4.67 -1.26 1.43
C TRP A 116 -6.04 -1.21 0.75
N ARG A 117 -6.63 -0.02 0.69
CA ARG A 117 -7.74 0.26 -0.22
C ARG A 117 -7.20 1.11 -1.36
N ILE A 118 -7.38 0.65 -2.58
CA ILE A 118 -6.90 1.32 -3.78
C ILE A 118 -8.12 1.67 -4.63
N GLY A 119 -8.34 2.96 -4.85
CA GLY A 119 -9.59 3.37 -5.45
C GLY A 119 -9.58 4.75 -6.11
N HIS A 120 -10.66 5.03 -6.81
CA HIS A 120 -10.92 6.34 -7.42
C HIS A 120 -12.33 6.79 -7.11
N ASP A 121 -12.54 8.10 -7.18
CA ASP A 121 -13.87 8.68 -6.98
C ASP A 121 -14.81 8.32 -8.13
N LEU A 122 -16.02 7.90 -7.79
CA LEU A 122 -17.06 7.72 -8.80
C LEU A 122 -17.54 9.08 -9.30
N PRO A 123 -17.93 9.20 -10.58
CA PRO A 123 -18.52 10.43 -11.08
C PRO A 123 -19.85 10.74 -10.38
N ASP A 124 -20.14 12.01 -10.25
CA ASP A 124 -21.40 12.50 -9.65
C ASP A 124 -22.62 12.20 -10.53
#